data_2e66f1228057e2bf9f6ba21a9539f7c6
#
_entry.id   2e66f1228057e2bf9f6ba21a9539f7c6
#
_cell.length_a   1.000
_cell.length_b   1.000
_cell.length_c   1.000
_cell.angle_alpha   90.00
_cell.angle_beta   90.00
_cell.angle_gamma   90.00
#
_symmetry.space_group_name_H-M   'P 1'
#
loop_
_entity.id
_entity.type
_entity.pdbx_description
1 polymer ?
#
loop_
_entity_poly.entity_id
_entity_poly.type
_entity_poly.pdbx_seq_one_letter_code
_entity_poly.pdbx_strand_id
1 'polypeptide(L)'
;MNPNGEKKISILKSAICKKGHLQTSILGFSEKYENLYCKECGSEIIDVCPNCNSIIQGGTFEVKKEIELYNTDFFSPGYYEKEYRIPTSYIPKYCHNCGKPYPWTEDFLNTYKDALSLVLGNEKELQNKIYNATEELVKNNFDLKSPMATFFKLLLNKAGDLTKDVVVNTLSSVASEQFLQFLIK
;
A
#
# COMPACT_ATOMS: atom_id res chain seq x y z
N MET A 1 -0.02 -24.07 20.80
CA MET A 1 0.76 -23.07 21.58
C MET A 1 2.22 -23.44 21.56
N ASN A 2 3.08 -22.49 21.25
CA ASN A 2 4.51 -22.68 21.49
C ASN A 2 4.71 -22.63 23.02
N PRO A 3 5.48 -23.52 23.65
CA PRO A 3 5.64 -23.60 25.10
C PRO A 3 6.20 -22.32 25.75
N ASN A 4 6.68 -21.36 24.96
CA ASN A 4 7.29 -20.11 25.42
C ASN A 4 6.34 -18.90 25.49
N GLY A 5 5.02 -19.07 25.37
CA GLY A 5 4.07 -17.96 25.50
C GLY A 5 4.11 -16.94 24.36
N GLU A 6 4.73 -17.26 23.23
CA GLU A 6 4.82 -16.37 22.08
C GLU A 6 3.44 -16.12 21.46
N LYS A 7 3.11 -14.85 21.28
CA LYS A 7 1.90 -14.41 20.55
C LYS A 7 1.98 -14.96 19.11
N LYS A 8 1.01 -15.78 18.73
CA LYS A 8 0.86 -16.18 17.34
C LYS A 8 0.19 -15.04 16.57
N ILE A 9 0.99 -14.25 15.87
CA ILE A 9 0.49 -13.22 14.97
C ILE A 9 0.32 -13.85 13.59
N SER A 10 -0.86 -13.75 13.02
CA SER A 10 -1.14 -14.17 11.65
C SER A 10 -1.57 -12.96 10.81
N ILE A 11 -1.16 -12.93 9.55
CA ILE A 11 -1.54 -11.85 8.61
C ILE A 11 -2.91 -12.18 8.03
N LEU A 12 -3.81 -11.20 8.02
CA LEU A 12 -5.12 -11.27 7.39
C LEU A 12 -5.05 -10.81 5.93
N LYS A 13 -6.15 -10.99 5.18
CA LYS A 13 -6.27 -10.50 3.81
C LYS A 13 -6.89 -9.10 3.77
N SER A 14 -6.48 -8.30 2.80
CA SER A 14 -7.20 -7.10 2.37
C SER A 14 -8.06 -7.39 1.14
N ALA A 15 -9.26 -6.78 1.08
CA ALA A 15 -10.03 -6.63 -0.14
C ALA A 15 -9.92 -5.17 -0.61
N ILE A 16 -9.45 -4.96 -1.83
CA ILE A 16 -9.14 -3.64 -2.40
C ILE A 16 -9.69 -3.62 -3.83
N CYS A 17 -10.32 -2.53 -4.25
CA CYS A 17 -10.76 -2.43 -5.63
C CYS A 17 -9.58 -2.13 -6.57
N LYS A 18 -9.74 -2.41 -7.86
CA LYS A 18 -8.68 -2.19 -8.87
C LYS A 18 -8.23 -0.73 -9.01
N LYS A 19 -8.96 0.24 -8.42
CA LYS A 19 -8.57 1.66 -8.32
C LYS A 19 -7.92 2.03 -6.98
N GLY A 20 -7.70 1.04 -6.08
CA GLY A 20 -6.98 1.23 -4.82
C GLY A 20 -7.86 1.63 -3.62
N HIS A 21 -9.19 1.59 -3.70
CA HIS A 21 -10.02 1.85 -2.52
C HIS A 21 -10.08 0.61 -1.62
N LEU A 22 -9.60 0.75 -0.40
CA LEU A 22 -9.62 -0.30 0.61
C LEU A 22 -11.07 -0.54 1.09
N GLN A 23 -11.55 -1.78 0.97
CA GLN A 23 -12.87 -2.18 1.46
C GLN A 23 -12.78 -2.77 2.86
N THR A 24 -11.81 -3.64 3.08
CA THR A 24 -11.46 -4.21 4.39
C THR A 24 -10.03 -4.72 4.38
N SER A 25 -9.41 -4.79 5.56
CA SER A 25 -8.07 -5.35 5.75
C SER A 25 -8.04 -6.51 6.75
N ILE A 26 -9.21 -7.05 7.13
CA ILE A 26 -9.32 -8.04 8.21
C ILE A 26 -10.05 -9.32 7.79
N LEU A 27 -10.00 -9.70 6.50
CA LEU A 27 -10.54 -10.98 6.04
C LEU A 27 -9.65 -12.15 6.47
N GLY A 28 -10.25 -13.22 6.99
CA GLY A 28 -9.59 -14.49 7.20
C GLY A 28 -9.18 -15.17 5.88
N PHE A 29 -8.29 -16.16 5.94
CA PHE A 29 -7.75 -16.84 4.75
C PHE A 29 -8.84 -17.46 3.86
N SER A 30 -9.84 -18.12 4.46
CA SER A 30 -10.96 -18.76 3.78
C SER A 30 -12.16 -17.85 3.54
N GLU A 31 -12.16 -16.65 4.14
CA GLU A 31 -13.25 -15.69 3.96
C GLU A 31 -13.14 -15.03 2.60
N LYS A 32 -14.28 -14.72 1.97
CA LYS A 32 -14.39 -13.92 0.75
C LYS A 32 -15.11 -12.62 1.09
N TYR A 33 -14.72 -11.55 0.42
CA TYR A 33 -15.46 -10.30 0.50
C TYR A 33 -16.76 -10.45 -0.31
N GLU A 34 -17.90 -10.07 0.27
CA GLU A 34 -19.22 -10.33 -0.31
C GLU A 34 -19.51 -9.49 -1.55
N ASN A 35 -19.03 -8.24 -1.57
CA ASN A 35 -19.29 -7.34 -2.69
C ASN A 35 -18.25 -7.52 -3.80
N LEU A 36 -18.72 -7.63 -5.05
CA LEU A 36 -17.86 -7.78 -6.22
C LEU A 36 -17.30 -6.42 -6.70
N TYR A 37 -18.02 -5.33 -6.43
CA TYR A 37 -17.69 -3.99 -6.94
C TYR A 37 -17.61 -2.97 -5.82
N CYS A 38 -16.68 -2.01 -6.00
CA CYS A 38 -16.47 -0.90 -5.08
C CYS A 38 -17.65 0.08 -5.14
N LYS A 39 -18.23 0.40 -3.98
CA LYS A 39 -19.34 1.37 -3.86
C LYS A 39 -18.94 2.80 -4.22
N GLU A 40 -17.64 3.14 -4.19
CA GLU A 40 -17.15 4.49 -4.46
C GLU A 40 -16.87 4.74 -5.94
N CYS A 41 -16.34 3.72 -6.67
CA CYS A 41 -15.91 3.91 -8.05
C CYS A 41 -16.39 2.83 -9.03
N GLY A 42 -17.18 1.84 -8.58
CA GLY A 42 -17.70 0.76 -9.41
C GLY A 42 -16.66 -0.24 -9.92
N SER A 43 -15.38 -0.12 -9.55
CA SER A 43 -14.33 -1.06 -9.99
C SER A 43 -14.42 -2.36 -9.23
N GLU A 44 -14.05 -3.45 -9.91
CA GLU A 44 -13.97 -4.80 -9.32
C GLU A 44 -13.06 -4.83 -8.08
N ILE A 45 -13.46 -5.59 -7.07
CA ILE A 45 -12.72 -5.79 -5.82
C ILE A 45 -11.94 -7.10 -5.91
N ILE A 46 -10.68 -7.07 -5.49
CA ILE A 46 -9.78 -8.22 -5.44
C ILE A 46 -9.22 -8.39 -4.03
N ASP A 47 -9.00 -9.64 -3.62
CA ASP A 47 -8.35 -10.01 -2.35
C ASP A 47 -7.10 -10.87 -2.56
N VAL A 48 -6.77 -11.14 -3.83
CA VAL A 48 -5.58 -11.87 -4.27
C VAL A 48 -4.86 -11.13 -5.40
N CYS A 49 -3.57 -11.39 -5.53
CA CYS A 49 -2.77 -10.86 -6.63
C CYS A 49 -3.23 -11.45 -7.97
N PRO A 50 -3.55 -10.62 -8.99
CA PRO A 50 -3.99 -11.13 -10.29
C PRO A 50 -2.92 -11.95 -11.03
N ASN A 51 -1.64 -11.77 -10.69
CA ASN A 51 -0.52 -12.43 -11.37
C ASN A 51 -0.14 -13.79 -10.77
N CYS A 52 -0.25 -13.97 -9.44
CA CYS A 52 0.24 -15.18 -8.78
C CYS A 52 -0.72 -15.76 -7.75
N ASN A 53 -1.93 -15.21 -7.60
CA ASN A 53 -2.98 -15.65 -6.70
C ASN A 53 -2.59 -15.65 -5.20
N SER A 54 -1.46 -15.07 -4.80
CA SER A 54 -1.15 -14.87 -3.39
C SER A 54 -2.08 -13.81 -2.79
N ILE A 55 -2.39 -13.95 -1.50
CA ILE A 55 -3.27 -12.99 -0.81
C ILE A 55 -2.71 -11.57 -0.86
N ILE A 56 -3.58 -10.57 -0.89
CA ILE A 56 -3.21 -9.19 -0.61
C ILE A 56 -3.13 -9.04 0.90
N GLN A 57 -1.92 -8.80 1.43
CA GLN A 57 -1.71 -8.70 2.88
C GLN A 57 -2.51 -7.55 3.48
N GLY A 58 -3.18 -7.83 4.59
CA GLY A 58 -3.99 -6.89 5.34
C GLY A 58 -3.47 -6.65 6.74
N GLY A 59 -4.40 -6.52 7.69
CA GLY A 59 -4.12 -6.39 9.10
C GLY A 59 -3.62 -7.69 9.74
N THR A 60 -3.62 -7.72 11.06
CA THR A 60 -3.14 -8.86 11.83
C THR A 60 -4.23 -9.48 12.69
N PHE A 61 -4.05 -10.75 12.96
CA PHE A 61 -4.86 -11.51 13.89
C PHE A 61 -4.01 -11.87 15.10
N GLU A 62 -4.48 -11.50 16.29
CA GLU A 62 -3.82 -11.79 17.56
C GLU A 62 -4.76 -12.56 18.48
N VAL A 63 -4.21 -13.56 19.17
CA VAL A 63 -4.91 -14.25 20.27
C VAL A 63 -4.33 -13.77 21.59
N LYS A 64 -5.18 -13.20 22.44
CA LYS A 64 -4.80 -12.78 23.80
C LYS A 64 -5.51 -13.65 24.84
N LYS A 65 -4.76 -14.02 25.89
CA LYS A 65 -5.36 -14.62 27.08
C LYS A 65 -5.90 -13.49 27.96
N GLU A 66 -7.19 -13.52 28.24
CA GLU A 66 -7.84 -12.61 29.18
C GLU A 66 -8.24 -13.37 30.44
N ILE A 67 -8.18 -12.70 31.59
CA ILE A 67 -8.57 -13.25 32.88
C ILE A 67 -10.07 -13.01 33.06
N GLU A 68 -10.84 -14.05 33.26
CA GLU A 68 -12.23 -13.93 33.62
C GLU A 68 -12.33 -13.84 35.15
N LEU A 69 -12.61 -12.64 35.64
CA LEU A 69 -12.85 -12.39 37.06
C LEU A 69 -14.31 -12.76 37.36
N TYR A 70 -14.57 -14.03 37.69
CA TYR A 70 -15.83 -14.40 38.32
C TYR A 70 -15.82 -13.93 39.80
N ASN A 71 -16.84 -13.18 40.15
CA ASN A 71 -17.06 -12.64 41.51
C ASN A 71 -17.67 -13.73 42.40
N THR A 72 -16.97 -14.85 42.58
CA THR A 72 -17.36 -15.90 43.53
C THR A 72 -16.14 -16.40 44.27
N ASP A 73 -16.20 -16.34 45.58
CA ASP A 73 -15.14 -16.53 46.58
C ASP A 73 -14.43 -17.92 46.57
N PHE A 74 -14.66 -18.77 45.60
CA PHE A 74 -14.21 -20.16 45.62
C PHE A 74 -13.52 -20.72 44.36
N PHE A 75 -13.33 -19.94 43.29
CA PHE A 75 -12.71 -20.46 42.09
C PHE A 75 -11.48 -19.65 41.64
N SER A 76 -10.43 -20.37 41.30
CA SER A 76 -9.25 -19.76 40.64
C SER A 76 -9.70 -18.99 39.39
N PRO A 77 -9.10 -17.83 39.09
CA PRO A 77 -9.47 -17.05 37.91
C PRO A 77 -9.29 -17.92 36.64
N GLY A 78 -10.38 -18.03 35.88
CA GLY A 78 -10.36 -18.69 34.59
C GLY A 78 -9.64 -17.84 33.57
N TYR A 79 -8.91 -18.48 32.65
CA TYR A 79 -8.33 -17.81 31.49
C TYR A 79 -9.12 -18.22 30.26
N TYR A 80 -9.50 -17.26 29.43
CA TYR A 80 -10.06 -17.52 28.11
C TYR A 80 -9.22 -16.86 27.04
N GLU A 81 -9.20 -17.45 25.85
CA GLU A 81 -8.51 -16.89 24.70
C GLU A 81 -9.48 -16.02 23.90
N LYS A 82 -9.12 -14.75 23.71
CA LYS A 82 -9.89 -13.82 22.91
C LYS A 82 -9.13 -13.45 21.64
N GLU A 83 -9.84 -13.50 20.54
CA GLU A 83 -9.33 -13.23 19.22
C GLU A 83 -9.54 -11.76 18.85
N TYR A 84 -8.49 -11.13 18.33
CA TYR A 84 -8.53 -9.74 17.89
C TYR A 84 -8.08 -9.65 16.44
N ARG A 85 -8.89 -9.00 15.60
CA ARG A 85 -8.54 -8.63 14.24
C ARG A 85 -8.17 -7.15 14.24
N ILE A 86 -6.91 -6.84 13.98
CA ILE A 86 -6.35 -5.50 13.99
C ILE A 86 -6.25 -5.01 12.53
N PRO A 87 -7.07 -4.02 12.14
CA PRO A 87 -7.08 -3.52 10.76
C PRO A 87 -5.82 -2.71 10.46
N THR A 88 -5.51 -2.59 9.17
CA THR A 88 -4.53 -1.64 8.65
C THR A 88 -5.18 -0.76 7.58
N SER A 89 -4.74 0.49 7.48
CA SER A 89 -5.07 1.39 6.36
C SER A 89 -4.04 1.33 5.24
N TYR A 90 -2.98 0.56 5.41
CA TYR A 90 -1.92 0.43 4.42
C TYR A 90 -2.42 -0.31 3.17
N ILE A 91 -2.24 0.30 2.02
CA ILE A 91 -2.53 -0.28 0.70
C ILE A 91 -1.21 -0.63 0.02
N PRO A 92 -0.90 -1.93 -0.16
CA PRO A 92 0.36 -2.34 -0.76
C PRO A 92 0.41 -1.94 -2.24
N LYS A 93 1.56 -1.46 -2.68
CA LYS A 93 1.80 -1.05 -4.07
C LYS A 93 2.21 -2.23 -4.96
N TYR A 94 2.96 -3.18 -4.41
CA TYR A 94 3.50 -4.36 -5.09
C TYR A 94 3.16 -5.64 -4.34
N CYS A 95 3.00 -6.73 -5.09
CA CYS A 95 2.77 -8.04 -4.51
C CYS A 95 4.03 -8.54 -3.78
N HIS A 96 3.88 -8.94 -2.52
CA HIS A 96 4.97 -9.45 -1.69
C HIS A 96 5.59 -10.77 -2.20
N ASN A 97 4.84 -11.54 -3.02
CA ASN A 97 5.28 -12.85 -3.51
C ASN A 97 5.93 -12.78 -4.90
N CYS A 98 5.32 -12.08 -5.88
CA CYS A 98 5.83 -12.04 -7.25
C CYS A 98 6.46 -10.69 -7.65
N GLY A 99 6.43 -9.67 -6.77
CA GLY A 99 7.01 -8.35 -7.01
C GLY A 99 6.30 -7.51 -8.08
N LYS A 100 5.22 -8.00 -8.71
CA LYS A 100 4.46 -7.24 -9.70
C LYS A 100 3.64 -6.14 -9.03
N PRO A 101 3.46 -4.98 -9.70
CA PRO A 101 2.57 -3.93 -9.21
C PRO A 101 1.14 -4.44 -9.15
N TYR A 102 0.38 -3.94 -8.20
CA TYR A 102 -1.07 -4.12 -8.19
C TYR A 102 -1.75 -3.19 -9.21
N PRO A 103 -2.99 -3.46 -9.64
CA PRO A 103 -3.67 -2.69 -10.69
C PRO A 103 -3.68 -1.17 -10.45
N TRP A 104 -3.90 -0.73 -9.21
CA TRP A 104 -3.87 0.71 -8.86
C TRP A 104 -2.49 1.35 -8.99
N THR A 105 -1.42 0.59 -8.77
CA THR A 105 -0.05 1.08 -8.96
C THR A 105 0.31 1.11 -10.45
N GLU A 106 -0.10 0.10 -11.20
CA GLU A 106 0.09 0.02 -12.65
C GLU A 106 -0.65 1.14 -13.37
N ASP A 107 -1.91 1.39 -13.03
CA ASP A 107 -2.71 2.51 -13.55
C ASP A 107 -2.04 3.87 -13.28
N PHE A 108 -1.56 4.06 -12.05
CA PHE A 108 -0.81 5.27 -11.69
C PHE A 108 0.43 5.45 -12.57
N LEU A 109 1.28 4.41 -12.68
CA LEU A 109 2.52 4.46 -13.44
C LEU A 109 2.27 4.71 -14.94
N ASN A 110 1.22 4.12 -15.51
CA ASN A 110 0.83 4.34 -16.90
C ASN A 110 0.35 5.78 -17.13
N THR A 111 -0.56 6.27 -16.29
CA THR A 111 -1.04 7.66 -16.34
C THR A 111 0.10 8.66 -16.18
N TYR A 112 1.03 8.39 -15.28
CA TYR A 112 2.21 9.22 -15.07
C TYR A 112 3.13 9.26 -16.31
N LYS A 113 3.35 8.10 -16.94
CA LYS A 113 4.13 8.01 -18.17
C LYS A 113 3.52 8.82 -19.32
N ASP A 114 2.19 8.75 -19.45
CA ASP A 114 1.46 9.53 -20.46
C ASP A 114 1.58 11.04 -20.19
N ALA A 115 1.43 11.47 -18.94
CA ALA A 115 1.60 12.86 -18.53
C ALA A 115 3.02 13.38 -18.84
N LEU A 116 4.06 12.60 -18.54
CA LEU A 116 5.43 12.95 -18.91
C LEU A 116 5.62 13.09 -20.42
N SER A 117 4.97 12.22 -21.20
CA SER A 117 5.05 12.26 -22.67
C SER A 117 4.42 13.52 -23.24
N LEU A 118 3.36 14.02 -22.62
CA LEU A 118 2.70 15.26 -23.03
C LEU A 118 3.56 16.50 -22.78
N VAL A 119 4.25 16.56 -21.63
CA VAL A 119 5.01 17.77 -21.25
C VAL A 119 6.43 17.80 -21.79
N LEU A 120 7.07 16.63 -21.99
CA LEU A 120 8.46 16.52 -22.47
C LEU A 120 8.56 16.25 -23.98
N GLY A 121 7.46 15.93 -24.64
CA GLY A 121 7.41 15.74 -26.08
C GLY A 121 8.49 14.76 -26.62
N ASN A 122 9.48 15.29 -27.33
CA ASN A 122 10.54 14.47 -27.96
C ASN A 122 11.73 14.14 -27.05
N GLU A 123 11.78 14.65 -25.81
CA GLU A 123 12.89 14.44 -24.88
C GLU A 123 12.86 13.02 -24.24
N LYS A 124 12.88 11.97 -25.07
CA LYS A 124 12.69 10.57 -24.64
C LYS A 124 13.67 10.11 -23.57
N GLU A 125 14.92 10.56 -23.63
CA GLU A 125 15.93 10.19 -22.63
C GLU A 125 15.58 10.77 -21.25
N LEU A 126 15.16 12.03 -21.19
CA LEU A 126 14.76 12.69 -19.94
C LEU A 126 13.46 12.08 -19.39
N GLN A 127 12.47 11.80 -20.26
CA GLN A 127 11.25 11.08 -19.87
C GLN A 127 11.58 9.76 -19.18
N ASN A 128 12.44 8.93 -19.80
CA ASN A 128 12.81 7.62 -19.26
C ASN A 128 13.54 7.76 -17.92
N LYS A 129 14.44 8.74 -17.77
CA LYS A 129 15.15 8.99 -16.51
C LYS A 129 14.19 9.39 -15.39
N ILE A 130 13.25 10.30 -15.66
CA ILE A 130 12.26 10.75 -14.69
C ILE A 130 11.31 9.59 -14.35
N TYR A 131 10.82 8.84 -15.34
CA TYR A 131 9.93 7.70 -15.11
C TYR A 131 10.59 6.61 -14.25
N ASN A 132 11.81 6.19 -14.59
CA ASN A 132 12.54 5.16 -13.85
C ASN A 132 12.84 5.60 -12.41
N ALA A 133 13.21 6.87 -12.22
CA ALA A 133 13.43 7.42 -10.89
C ALA A 133 12.13 7.45 -10.06
N THR A 134 11.00 7.77 -10.69
CA THR A 134 9.68 7.70 -10.03
C THR A 134 9.30 6.27 -9.65
N GLU A 135 9.47 5.31 -10.57
CA GLU A 135 9.20 3.90 -10.25
C GLU A 135 10.01 3.41 -9.06
N GLU A 136 11.28 3.77 -8.97
CA GLU A 136 12.12 3.43 -7.83
C GLU A 136 11.66 4.13 -6.54
N LEU A 137 11.25 5.39 -6.60
CA LEU A 137 10.69 6.11 -5.47
C LEU A 137 9.35 5.52 -5.00
N VAL A 138 8.51 5.06 -5.92
CA VAL A 138 7.27 4.34 -5.58
C VAL A 138 7.57 3.05 -4.82
N LYS A 139 8.60 2.29 -5.24
CA LYS A 139 9.03 1.05 -4.59
C LYS A 139 9.54 1.28 -3.16
N ASN A 140 10.31 2.33 -2.93
CA ASN A 140 10.85 2.67 -1.61
C ASN A 140 10.00 3.67 -0.82
N ASN A 141 8.74 3.81 -1.19
CA ASN A 141 7.73 4.62 -0.50
C ASN A 141 8.09 6.10 -0.36
N PHE A 142 8.78 6.67 -1.38
CA PHE A 142 9.23 8.06 -1.43
C PHE A 142 10.13 8.47 -0.26
N ASP A 143 11.07 7.61 0.11
CA ASP A 143 12.03 7.90 1.19
C ASP A 143 12.90 9.12 0.83
N LEU A 144 12.74 10.20 1.60
CA LEU A 144 13.49 11.46 1.46
C LEU A 144 15.00 11.30 1.68
N LYS A 145 15.42 10.29 2.43
CA LYS A 145 16.84 10.00 2.68
C LYS A 145 17.50 9.23 1.55
N SER A 146 16.69 8.73 0.62
CA SER A 146 17.19 8.00 -0.55
C SER A 146 18.00 8.94 -1.46
N PRO A 147 19.18 8.53 -1.95
CA PRO A 147 19.91 9.26 -3.00
C PRO A 147 19.04 9.49 -4.25
N MET A 148 18.10 8.59 -4.51
CA MET A 148 17.14 8.71 -5.61
C MET A 148 16.23 9.93 -5.47
N ALA A 149 15.82 10.31 -4.25
CA ALA A 149 15.01 11.52 -4.02
C ALA A 149 15.76 12.79 -4.47
N THR A 150 17.03 12.91 -4.11
CA THR A 150 17.88 14.04 -4.55
C THR A 150 18.11 14.03 -6.06
N PHE A 151 18.41 12.86 -6.63
CA PHE A 151 18.59 12.71 -8.07
C PHE A 151 17.32 13.09 -8.84
N PHE A 152 16.16 12.63 -8.39
CA PHE A 152 14.87 12.95 -8.95
C PHE A 152 14.60 14.46 -8.96
N LYS A 153 14.86 15.13 -7.83
CA LYS A 153 14.73 16.58 -7.75
C LYS A 153 15.62 17.31 -8.76
N LEU A 154 16.87 16.88 -8.95
CA LEU A 154 17.78 17.44 -9.94
C LEU A 154 17.25 17.23 -11.38
N LEU A 155 16.67 16.08 -11.68
CA LEU A 155 16.03 15.81 -12.98
C LEU A 155 14.87 16.76 -13.22
N LEU A 156 14.00 16.99 -12.23
CA LEU A 156 12.87 17.91 -12.36
C LEU A 156 13.32 19.36 -12.56
N ASN A 157 14.32 19.81 -11.82
CA ASN A 157 14.87 21.15 -12.02
C ASN A 157 15.47 21.33 -13.42
N LYS A 158 16.07 20.27 -14.01
CA LYS A 158 16.54 20.29 -15.39
C LYS A 158 15.40 20.27 -16.41
N ALA A 159 14.30 19.60 -16.11
CA ALA A 159 13.14 19.45 -17.01
C ALA A 159 12.28 20.73 -17.11
N GLY A 160 12.47 21.69 -16.20
CA GLY A 160 11.75 22.97 -16.18
C GLY A 160 10.46 22.95 -15.38
N ASP A 161 9.93 24.16 -15.12
CA ASP A 161 8.84 24.38 -14.17
C ASP A 161 7.55 23.67 -14.56
N LEU A 162 7.18 23.71 -15.84
CA LEU A 162 5.97 23.02 -16.32
C LEU A 162 6.00 21.52 -16.04
N THR A 163 7.12 20.87 -16.32
CA THR A 163 7.29 19.43 -16.04
C THR A 163 7.25 19.17 -14.53
N LYS A 164 7.89 20.02 -13.76
CA LYS A 164 7.90 19.92 -12.29
C LYS A 164 6.49 20.03 -11.72
N ASP A 165 5.69 21.00 -12.18
CA ASP A 165 4.31 21.18 -11.73
C ASP A 165 3.43 19.97 -12.06
N VAL A 166 3.50 19.47 -13.30
CA VAL A 166 2.75 18.27 -13.71
C VAL A 166 3.15 17.05 -12.87
N VAL A 167 4.44 16.85 -12.65
CA VAL A 167 4.95 15.74 -11.84
C VAL A 167 4.48 15.85 -10.38
N VAL A 168 4.63 17.01 -9.75
CA VAL A 168 4.21 17.24 -8.36
C VAL A 168 2.70 17.00 -8.21
N ASN A 169 1.90 17.53 -9.12
CA ASN A 169 0.45 17.33 -9.10
C ASN A 169 0.05 15.87 -9.29
N THR A 170 0.72 15.14 -10.19
CA THR A 170 0.44 13.71 -10.41
C THR A 170 0.86 12.87 -9.21
N LEU A 171 2.01 13.18 -8.59
CA LEU A 171 2.49 12.47 -7.40
C LEU A 171 1.67 12.75 -6.14
N SER A 172 0.84 13.79 -6.10
CA SER A 172 0.04 14.17 -4.93
C SER A 172 -0.90 13.06 -4.44
N SER A 173 -1.29 12.14 -5.33
CA SER A 173 -2.15 11.00 -5.00
C SER A 173 -1.43 9.84 -4.31
N VAL A 174 -0.08 9.78 -4.36
CA VAL A 174 0.70 8.61 -3.91
C VAL A 174 1.89 8.95 -3.02
N ALA A 175 2.38 10.19 -3.05
CA ALA A 175 3.51 10.66 -2.26
C ALA A 175 3.03 11.41 -1.01
N SER A 176 3.86 11.43 0.04
CA SER A 176 3.58 12.24 1.23
C SER A 176 3.72 13.74 0.93
N GLU A 177 2.99 14.56 1.68
CA GLU A 177 3.12 16.01 1.60
C GLU A 177 4.56 16.50 1.81
N GLN A 178 5.27 15.88 2.74
CA GLN A 178 6.68 16.18 3.02
C GLN A 178 7.58 15.96 1.78
N PHE A 179 7.34 14.89 1.02
CA PHE A 179 8.06 14.62 -0.22
C PHE A 179 7.74 15.66 -1.30
N LEU A 180 6.49 16.02 -1.45
CA LEU A 180 6.06 17.05 -2.41
C LEU A 180 6.69 18.41 -2.07
N GLN A 181 6.70 18.81 -0.80
CA GLN A 181 7.35 20.03 -0.32
C GLN A 181 8.88 20.02 -0.56
N PHE A 182 9.53 18.86 -0.44
CA PHE A 182 10.93 18.70 -0.79
C PHE A 182 11.19 18.96 -2.28
N LEU A 183 10.30 18.56 -3.18
CA LEU A 183 10.46 18.80 -4.62
C LEU A 183 10.25 20.27 -5.01
N ILE A 184 9.36 20.98 -4.32
CA ILE A 184 9.01 22.37 -4.63
C ILE A 184 10.09 23.36 -4.18
N LYS A 185 10.69 23.10 -3.04
CA LYS A 185 11.81 23.92 -2.49
C LYS A 185 13.09 23.75 -3.30
#